data_d6234537b3fee42dad28c8ac958dba6b
#
_entry.id   d6234537b3fee42dad28c8ac958dba6b
#
_cell.length_a   1.000
_cell.length_b   1.000
_cell.length_c   1.000
_cell.angle_alpha   90.00
_cell.angle_beta   90.00
_cell.angle_gamma   90.00
#
_symmetry.space_group_name_H-M   'P 1'
#
loop_
_entity.id
_entity.type
_entity.pdbx_description
1 polymer ?
#
loop_
_entity_poly.entity_id
_entity_poly.type
_entity_poly.pdbx_seq_one_letter_code
_entity_poly.pdbx_strand_id
1 'polypeptide(L)'
;MSVRWSVVCASVLTAGLLGVGQGAAEELAPEQARAFVVGKLFAYTCFEGTSGMGRIYSDGSVVGTIKIRGQGQTRFAALPAGTIRIDSQSVCAHLAGMPFTPCFRVERFDYRSFRGSLSGLSFAYCDFYQRNPRGHLLSSSAEEAPAATTPVATARPVLRPSLPQ
;
A
#
# COMPACT_ATOMS: atom_id res chain seq x y z
N MET A 1 48.69 66.48 13.70
CA MET A 1 47.44 66.12 12.89
C MET A 1 47.21 64.64 13.02
N SER A 2 46.25 64.27 13.89
CA SER A 2 45.98 62.86 14.23
C SER A 2 44.70 62.46 13.52
N VAL A 3 44.76 61.53 12.57
CA VAL A 3 43.57 60.98 11.90
C VAL A 3 43.16 59.75 12.65
N ARG A 4 41.96 59.84 13.26
CA ARG A 4 41.26 58.69 13.92
C ARG A 4 40.46 57.94 12.87
N TRP A 5 40.85 56.71 12.60
CA TRP A 5 40.04 55.77 11.82
C TRP A 5 39.03 55.08 12.75
N SER A 6 37.77 55.36 12.52
CA SER A 6 36.65 54.63 13.15
C SER A 6 36.34 53.37 12.34
N VAL A 7 36.57 52.21 12.94
CA VAL A 7 36.19 50.93 12.39
C VAL A 7 34.69 50.69 12.69
N VAL A 8 33.89 50.72 11.65
CA VAL A 8 32.44 50.33 11.74
C VAL A 8 32.37 48.83 11.52
N CYS A 9 32.08 48.07 12.57
CA CYS A 9 31.78 46.66 12.47
C CYS A 9 30.32 46.51 11.97
N ALA A 10 30.17 46.13 10.71
CA ALA A 10 28.89 45.74 10.15
C ALA A 10 28.62 44.26 10.50
N SER A 11 27.69 44.04 11.45
CA SER A 11 27.21 42.72 11.81
C SER A 11 26.26 42.21 10.73
N VAL A 12 26.69 41.28 9.91
CA VAL A 12 25.83 40.57 8.93
C VAL A 12 25.07 39.47 9.67
N LEU A 13 23.79 39.71 9.94
CA LEU A 13 22.83 38.69 10.39
C LEU A 13 22.51 37.77 9.21
N THR A 14 23.16 36.61 9.11
CA THR A 14 22.77 35.54 8.21
C THR A 14 21.55 34.85 8.78
N ALA A 15 20.37 35.24 8.28
CA ALA A 15 19.12 34.49 8.49
C ALA A 15 19.23 33.16 7.73
N GLY A 16 19.53 32.07 8.46
CA GLY A 16 19.45 30.71 7.92
C GLY A 16 18.03 30.36 7.58
N LEU A 17 17.68 30.33 6.29
CA LEU A 17 16.48 29.68 5.79
C LEU A 17 16.62 28.18 6.04
N LEU A 18 15.95 27.69 7.10
CA LEU A 18 15.66 26.27 7.26
C LEU A 18 14.66 25.89 6.16
N GLY A 19 15.17 25.49 5.01
CA GLY A 19 14.38 24.89 3.95
C GLY A 19 13.77 23.60 4.48
N VAL A 20 12.47 23.61 4.74
CA VAL A 20 11.69 22.39 4.96
C VAL A 20 11.74 21.65 3.63
N GLY A 21 12.66 20.69 3.51
CA GLY A 21 12.73 19.81 2.35
C GLY A 21 11.40 19.05 2.24
N GLN A 22 10.54 19.48 1.33
CA GLN A 22 9.44 18.64 0.86
C GLN A 22 10.10 17.41 0.27
N GLY A 23 9.84 16.23 0.87
CA GLY A 23 10.36 14.97 0.38
C GLY A 23 9.90 14.76 -1.06
N ALA A 24 10.78 15.08 -2.00
CA ALA A 24 10.56 14.77 -3.40
C ALA A 24 10.47 13.25 -3.55
N ALA A 25 9.54 12.77 -4.38
CA ALA A 25 9.48 11.36 -4.72
C ALA A 25 10.85 10.93 -5.30
N GLU A 26 11.37 9.84 -4.78
CA GLU A 26 12.67 9.30 -5.19
C GLU A 26 12.45 8.14 -6.15
N GLU A 27 12.96 8.25 -7.38
CA GLU A 27 12.97 7.11 -8.30
C GLU A 27 13.99 6.08 -7.82
N LEU A 28 13.50 4.85 -7.56
CA LEU A 28 14.34 3.76 -7.08
C LEU A 28 15.00 3.04 -8.27
N ALA A 29 16.31 2.81 -8.19
CA ALA A 29 16.97 1.85 -9.05
C ALA A 29 16.34 0.45 -8.84
N PRO A 30 16.33 -0.44 -9.85
CA PRO A 30 15.65 -1.74 -9.77
C PRO A 30 16.03 -2.57 -8.53
N GLU A 31 17.30 -2.63 -8.15
CA GLU A 31 17.74 -3.35 -6.95
C GLU A 31 17.24 -2.72 -5.65
N GLN A 32 17.14 -1.39 -5.60
CA GLN A 32 16.53 -0.68 -4.47
C GLN A 32 15.04 -0.97 -4.40
N ALA A 33 14.35 -0.96 -5.54
CA ALA A 33 12.94 -1.34 -5.65
C ALA A 33 12.72 -2.79 -5.18
N ARG A 34 13.62 -3.73 -5.57
CA ARG A 34 13.60 -5.10 -5.10
C ARG A 34 13.65 -5.19 -3.58
N ALA A 35 14.64 -4.55 -2.96
CA ALA A 35 14.81 -4.55 -1.51
C ALA A 35 13.63 -3.88 -0.78
N PHE A 36 13.01 -2.91 -1.42
CA PHE A 36 11.88 -2.18 -0.87
C PHE A 36 10.56 -2.96 -0.93
N VAL A 37 10.28 -3.69 -2.02
CA VAL A 37 8.95 -4.30 -2.26
C VAL A 37 8.88 -5.78 -1.96
N VAL A 38 9.95 -6.57 -2.18
CA VAL A 38 9.92 -8.03 -2.07
C VAL A 38 9.66 -8.48 -0.63
N GLY A 39 8.79 -9.46 -0.47
CA GLY A 39 8.42 -10.08 0.80
C GLY A 39 7.44 -9.28 1.66
N LYS A 40 7.13 -8.05 1.30
CA LYS A 40 6.21 -7.18 2.06
C LYS A 40 4.80 -7.23 1.48
N LEU A 41 3.81 -6.98 2.33
CA LEU A 41 2.41 -6.87 1.91
C LEU A 41 2.08 -5.40 1.64
N PHE A 42 1.53 -5.10 0.47
CA PHE A 42 1.07 -3.77 0.09
C PHE A 42 -0.41 -3.79 -0.28
N ALA A 43 -1.15 -2.78 0.18
CA ALA A 43 -2.42 -2.39 -0.42
C ALA A 43 -2.10 -1.48 -1.61
N TYR A 44 -2.88 -1.58 -2.69
CA TYR A 44 -2.69 -0.75 -3.87
C TYR A 44 -4.00 -0.21 -4.41
N THR A 45 -3.89 0.95 -5.09
CA THR A 45 -4.98 1.55 -5.87
C THR A 45 -4.38 2.11 -7.15
N CYS A 46 -4.95 1.74 -8.28
CA CYS A 46 -4.51 2.18 -9.60
C CYS A 46 -5.36 3.34 -10.11
N PHE A 47 -4.83 4.09 -11.08
CA PHE A 47 -5.46 5.28 -11.67
C PHE A 47 -6.87 5.03 -12.22
N GLU A 48 -7.15 3.83 -12.73
CA GLU A 48 -8.46 3.45 -13.26
C GLU A 48 -9.42 2.89 -12.19
N GLY A 49 -9.03 2.93 -10.89
CA GLY A 49 -9.84 2.50 -9.76
C GLY A 49 -9.70 1.02 -9.39
N THR A 50 -8.86 0.25 -10.06
CA THR A 50 -8.51 -1.11 -9.61
C THR A 50 -7.76 -1.03 -8.29
N SER A 51 -8.13 -1.88 -7.34
CA SER A 51 -7.53 -1.88 -6.00
C SER A 51 -7.38 -3.30 -5.45
N GLY A 52 -6.56 -3.45 -4.42
CA GLY A 52 -6.36 -4.74 -3.78
C GLY A 52 -5.22 -4.74 -2.78
N MET A 53 -4.77 -5.94 -2.47
CA MET A 53 -3.56 -6.18 -1.66
C MET A 53 -2.74 -7.27 -2.32
N GLY A 54 -1.41 -7.18 -2.21
CA GLY A 54 -0.54 -8.19 -2.80
C GLY A 54 0.84 -8.22 -2.17
N ARG A 55 1.51 -9.35 -2.38
CA ARG A 55 2.89 -9.58 -1.99
C ARG A 55 3.64 -10.16 -3.17
N ILE A 56 4.81 -9.60 -3.44
CA ILE A 56 5.77 -10.13 -4.41
C ILE A 56 6.79 -10.96 -3.62
N TYR A 57 7.03 -12.19 -4.05
CA TYR A 57 8.03 -13.07 -3.46
C TYR A 57 9.38 -12.96 -4.19
N SER A 58 10.42 -13.50 -3.58
CA SER A 58 11.79 -13.43 -4.12
C SER A 58 11.98 -14.16 -5.45
N ASP A 59 11.12 -15.12 -5.75
CA ASP A 59 11.06 -15.85 -7.02
C ASP A 59 10.24 -15.11 -8.10
N GLY A 60 9.72 -13.93 -7.81
CA GLY A 60 8.90 -13.12 -8.70
C GLY A 60 7.45 -13.58 -8.83
N SER A 61 7.01 -14.54 -8.00
CA SER A 61 5.59 -14.86 -7.87
C SER A 61 4.85 -13.74 -7.14
N VAL A 62 3.54 -13.60 -7.40
CA VAL A 62 2.69 -12.61 -6.75
C VAL A 62 1.43 -13.28 -6.23
N VAL A 63 1.08 -12.99 -4.99
CA VAL A 63 -0.16 -13.48 -4.38
C VAL A 63 -0.91 -12.30 -3.78
N GLY A 64 -2.21 -12.25 -4.01
CA GLY A 64 -2.99 -11.13 -3.49
C GLY A 64 -4.47 -11.20 -3.81
N THR A 65 -5.10 -10.05 -3.66
CA THR A 65 -6.50 -9.83 -4.01
C THR A 65 -6.61 -8.67 -4.99
N ILE A 66 -7.62 -8.71 -5.85
CA ILE A 66 -7.90 -7.67 -6.82
C ILE A 66 -9.40 -7.37 -6.87
N LYS A 67 -9.74 -6.09 -6.91
CA LYS A 67 -11.07 -5.56 -7.21
C LYS A 67 -10.94 -4.64 -8.41
N ILE A 68 -11.48 -5.07 -9.55
CA ILE A 68 -11.30 -4.37 -10.82
C ILE A 68 -12.19 -3.13 -10.86
N ARG A 69 -11.60 -1.96 -11.10
CA ARG A 69 -12.27 -0.64 -11.24
C ARG A 69 -13.27 -0.33 -10.13
N GLY A 70 -13.00 -0.80 -8.90
CA GLY A 70 -13.90 -0.61 -7.77
C GLY A 70 -15.21 -1.39 -7.86
N GLN A 71 -15.42 -2.21 -8.90
CA GLN A 71 -16.66 -2.92 -9.17
C GLN A 71 -16.57 -4.41 -8.88
N GLY A 72 -17.71 -5.02 -8.58
CA GLY A 72 -17.81 -6.47 -8.35
C GLY A 72 -17.16 -6.94 -7.06
N GLN A 73 -16.98 -8.25 -6.95
CA GLN A 73 -16.37 -8.88 -5.79
C GLN A 73 -14.85 -8.85 -5.88
N THR A 74 -14.21 -8.71 -4.73
CA THR A 74 -12.76 -8.92 -4.60
C THR A 74 -12.42 -10.38 -4.92
N ARG A 75 -11.47 -10.59 -5.81
CA ARG A 75 -11.01 -11.92 -6.23
C ARG A 75 -9.61 -12.18 -5.70
N PHE A 76 -9.32 -13.43 -5.40
CA PHE A 76 -7.96 -13.88 -5.13
C PHE A 76 -7.22 -14.04 -6.46
N ALA A 77 -5.96 -13.61 -6.49
CA ALA A 77 -5.07 -13.74 -7.63
C ALA A 77 -3.73 -14.32 -7.17
N ALA A 78 -3.26 -15.32 -7.90
CA ALA A 78 -1.92 -15.88 -7.72
C ALA A 78 -1.24 -15.95 -9.10
N LEU A 79 -0.08 -15.34 -9.21
CA LEU A 79 0.73 -15.34 -10.43
C LEU A 79 1.99 -16.19 -10.18
N PRO A 80 2.43 -16.99 -11.15
CA PRO A 80 3.53 -17.93 -10.97
C PRO A 80 4.88 -17.25 -10.76
N ALA A 81 5.86 -18.02 -10.36
CA ALA A 81 7.26 -17.59 -10.27
C ALA A 81 7.74 -17.00 -11.61
N GLY A 82 8.60 -15.99 -11.54
CA GLY A 82 9.10 -15.29 -12.71
C GLY A 82 8.11 -14.32 -13.37
N THR A 83 6.90 -14.12 -12.79
CA THR A 83 5.97 -13.11 -13.29
C THR A 83 6.57 -11.71 -13.14
N ILE A 84 7.09 -11.36 -11.97
CA ILE A 84 7.84 -10.13 -11.77
C ILE A 84 9.32 -10.41 -11.88
N ARG A 85 9.98 -9.75 -12.81
CA ARG A 85 11.43 -9.81 -13.00
C ARG A 85 12.03 -8.46 -12.69
N ILE A 86 12.97 -8.47 -11.76
CA ILE A 86 13.73 -7.29 -11.35
C ILE A 86 15.19 -7.62 -11.61
N ASP A 87 15.74 -7.00 -12.63
CA ASP A 87 17.15 -7.06 -13.01
C ASP A 87 17.85 -5.74 -12.74
N SER A 88 19.11 -5.60 -13.13
CA SER A 88 19.91 -4.40 -12.90
C SER A 88 19.41 -3.15 -13.63
N GLN A 89 18.51 -3.28 -14.59
CA GLN A 89 18.08 -2.19 -15.47
C GLN A 89 16.57 -1.91 -15.38
N SER A 90 15.74 -2.89 -14.96
CA SER A 90 14.30 -2.77 -15.06
C SER A 90 13.51 -3.62 -14.05
N VAL A 91 12.29 -3.18 -13.80
CA VAL A 91 11.24 -3.94 -13.09
C VAL A 91 10.15 -4.24 -14.11
N CYS A 92 10.00 -5.48 -14.55
CA CYS A 92 9.07 -5.85 -15.60
C CYS A 92 8.12 -6.98 -15.15
N ALA A 93 6.91 -7.02 -15.74
CA ALA A 93 5.94 -8.08 -15.51
C ALA A 93 5.80 -8.96 -16.76
N HIS A 94 6.02 -10.28 -16.60
CA HIS A 94 5.80 -11.28 -17.63
C HIS A 94 4.47 -12.00 -17.37
N LEU A 95 3.43 -11.59 -18.08
CA LEU A 95 2.09 -12.14 -17.92
C LEU A 95 1.76 -13.09 -19.07
N ALA A 96 1.37 -14.32 -18.75
CA ALA A 96 0.96 -15.30 -19.75
C ALA A 96 -0.21 -14.76 -20.59
N GLY A 97 -0.11 -14.86 -21.91
CA GLY A 97 -1.13 -14.37 -22.85
C GLY A 97 -1.02 -12.89 -23.22
N MET A 98 -0.09 -12.11 -22.62
CA MET A 98 0.21 -10.76 -23.10
C MET A 98 1.27 -10.78 -24.19
N PRO A 99 1.07 -10.05 -25.30
CA PRO A 99 2.03 -10.01 -26.42
C PRO A 99 3.25 -9.10 -26.12
N PHE A 100 3.26 -8.42 -24.98
CA PHE A 100 4.34 -7.52 -24.58
C PHE A 100 4.63 -7.68 -23.08
N THR A 101 5.82 -7.24 -22.69
CA THR A 101 6.28 -7.24 -21.30
C THR A 101 6.26 -5.80 -20.77
N PRO A 102 5.26 -5.42 -19.95
CA PRO A 102 5.26 -4.09 -19.34
C PRO A 102 6.39 -3.94 -18.32
N CYS A 103 7.13 -2.83 -18.42
CA CYS A 103 8.14 -2.46 -17.43
C CYS A 103 7.70 -1.20 -16.67
N PHE A 104 8.15 -1.07 -15.44
CA PHE A 104 7.67 -0.06 -14.50
C PHE A 104 8.83 0.75 -13.93
N ARG A 105 8.58 2.03 -13.71
CA ARG A 105 9.35 2.90 -12.82
C ARG A 105 8.75 2.82 -11.43
N VAL A 106 9.59 2.83 -10.42
CA VAL A 106 9.18 2.76 -9.02
C VAL A 106 9.67 4.04 -8.32
N GLU A 107 8.73 4.86 -7.88
CA GLU A 107 8.99 6.13 -7.20
C GLU A 107 8.57 6.00 -5.73
N ARG A 108 9.52 6.11 -4.81
CA ARG A 108 9.29 6.06 -3.37
C ARG A 108 8.88 7.44 -2.85
N PHE A 109 7.77 7.52 -2.12
CA PHE A 109 7.35 8.73 -1.42
C PHE A 109 7.84 8.76 0.02
N ASP A 110 7.79 7.62 0.69
CA ASP A 110 8.25 7.45 2.06
C ASP A 110 8.69 6.00 2.33
N TYR A 111 8.98 5.68 3.60
CA TYR A 111 9.44 4.34 4.00
C TYR A 111 8.38 3.23 3.86
N ARG A 112 7.13 3.57 3.58
CA ARG A 112 6.00 2.63 3.46
C ARG A 112 5.20 2.77 2.17
N SER A 113 5.43 3.79 1.38
CA SER A 113 4.64 4.06 0.18
C SER A 113 5.48 4.31 -1.05
N PHE A 114 4.97 3.86 -2.18
CA PHE A 114 5.58 4.06 -3.48
C PHE A 114 4.53 4.07 -4.58
N ARG A 115 4.91 4.61 -5.72
CA ARG A 115 4.16 4.54 -6.99
C ARG A 115 4.89 3.66 -7.97
N GLY A 116 4.17 2.75 -8.62
CA GLY A 116 4.64 2.04 -9.81
C GLY A 116 3.95 2.62 -11.04
N SER A 117 4.71 3.22 -11.95
CA SER A 117 4.20 3.79 -13.21
C SER A 117 4.68 2.96 -14.39
N LEU A 118 3.83 2.74 -15.38
CA LEU A 118 4.23 2.07 -16.62
C LEU A 118 5.26 2.91 -17.36
N SER A 119 6.39 2.32 -17.72
CA SER A 119 7.47 3.02 -18.44
C SER A 119 6.95 3.58 -19.77
N GLY A 120 7.16 4.88 -19.98
CA GLY A 120 6.64 5.60 -21.15
C GLY A 120 5.19 6.11 -21.01
N LEU A 121 4.43 5.72 -19.97
CA LEU A 121 3.04 6.13 -19.77
C LEU A 121 2.83 6.57 -18.31
N SER A 122 3.25 7.77 -17.96
CA SER A 122 3.23 8.27 -16.57
C SER A 122 1.82 8.37 -15.96
N PHE A 123 0.76 8.46 -16.77
CA PHE A 123 -0.62 8.44 -16.30
C PHE A 123 -1.12 7.05 -15.88
N ALA A 124 -0.46 5.98 -16.34
CA ALA A 124 -0.80 4.60 -15.98
C ALA A 124 0.05 4.17 -14.77
N TYR A 125 -0.50 4.35 -13.58
CA TYR A 125 0.19 4.09 -12.32
C TYR A 125 -0.71 3.41 -11.28
N CYS A 126 -0.06 2.80 -10.29
CA CYS A 126 -0.69 2.37 -9.05
C CYS A 126 0.09 2.92 -7.86
N ASP A 127 -0.62 3.36 -6.85
CA ASP A 127 -0.07 3.76 -5.56
C ASP A 127 -0.13 2.60 -4.58
N PHE A 128 0.96 2.36 -3.87
CA PHE A 128 1.14 1.23 -2.97
C PHE A 128 1.45 1.70 -1.55
N TYR A 129 0.78 1.09 -0.56
CA TYR A 129 0.99 1.34 0.87
C TYR A 129 1.29 0.04 1.59
N GLN A 130 2.42 -0.02 2.30
CA GLN A 130 2.80 -1.19 3.08
C GLN A 130 1.81 -1.42 4.23
N ARG A 131 1.30 -2.65 4.33
CA ARG A 131 0.43 -3.10 5.41
C ARG A 131 1.21 -3.94 6.41
N ASN A 132 0.99 -3.68 7.70
CA ASN A 132 1.47 -4.56 8.76
C ASN A 132 0.49 -5.72 8.92
N PRO A 133 0.94 -6.98 8.86
CA PRO A 133 0.04 -8.13 9.07
C PRO A 133 -0.69 -8.12 10.42
N ARG A 134 -0.11 -7.46 11.43
CA ARG A 134 -0.68 -7.36 12.79
C ARG A 134 -1.80 -6.32 12.94
N GLY A 135 -1.92 -5.37 12.04
CA GLY A 135 -2.95 -4.30 12.14
C GLY A 135 -4.35 -4.76 11.78
N HIS A 136 -4.50 -5.86 11.07
CA HIS A 136 -5.82 -6.34 10.64
C HIS A 136 -6.53 -7.19 11.69
N LEU A 137 -5.82 -7.73 12.67
CA LEU A 137 -6.42 -8.54 13.73
C LEU A 137 -7.01 -7.70 14.88
N LEU A 138 -6.64 -6.42 14.98
CA LEU A 138 -7.14 -5.52 16.03
C LEU A 138 -8.30 -4.62 15.56
N SER A 139 -8.53 -4.47 14.25
CA SER A 139 -9.64 -3.67 13.72
C SER A 139 -10.94 -4.43 13.56
N SER A 140 -10.94 -5.76 13.57
CA SER A 140 -12.18 -6.55 13.49
C SER A 140 -12.83 -6.82 14.85
N SER A 141 -12.21 -6.35 15.95
CA SER A 141 -12.76 -6.52 17.31
C SER A 141 -13.52 -5.31 17.84
N ALA A 142 -13.66 -4.24 17.07
CA ALA A 142 -14.32 -3.00 17.48
C ALA A 142 -15.58 -2.66 16.67
N GLU A 143 -16.08 -3.57 15.87
CA GLU A 143 -17.46 -3.51 15.36
C GLU A 143 -18.34 -4.24 16.36
N GLU A 144 -18.57 -3.57 17.48
CA GLU A 144 -19.57 -3.92 18.48
C GLU A 144 -20.93 -3.92 17.80
N ALA A 145 -21.48 -5.11 17.58
CA ALA A 145 -22.85 -5.29 17.12
C ALA A 145 -23.80 -4.63 18.14
N PRO A 146 -24.82 -3.86 17.71
CA PRO A 146 -25.81 -3.33 18.61
C PRO A 146 -26.51 -4.48 19.32
N ALA A 147 -26.52 -4.41 20.64
CA ALA A 147 -27.18 -5.37 21.53
C ALA A 147 -28.64 -5.54 21.10
N ALA A 148 -28.93 -6.65 20.45
CA ALA A 148 -30.32 -7.10 20.25
C ALA A 148 -30.87 -7.52 21.61
N THR A 149 -31.71 -6.68 22.17
CA THR A 149 -32.54 -6.99 23.35
C THR A 149 -33.45 -8.16 23.01
N THR A 150 -33.11 -9.34 23.45
CA THR A 150 -33.93 -10.52 23.33
C THR A 150 -35.11 -10.41 24.31
N PRO A 151 -36.37 -10.40 23.91
CA PRO A 151 -37.48 -10.53 24.85
C PRO A 151 -37.50 -11.94 25.40
N VAL A 152 -37.46 -12.02 26.73
CA VAL A 152 -37.65 -13.27 27.48
C VAL A 152 -39.03 -13.82 27.15
N ALA A 153 -39.11 -14.90 26.37
CA ALA A 153 -40.31 -15.67 26.15
C ALA A 153 -40.47 -16.61 27.35
N THR A 154 -41.45 -16.32 28.19
CA THR A 154 -41.93 -17.17 29.27
C THR A 154 -42.48 -18.48 28.70
N ALA A 155 -41.75 -19.57 28.85
CA ALA A 155 -42.19 -20.91 28.47
C ALA A 155 -43.27 -21.37 29.42
N ARG A 156 -44.47 -21.52 28.90
CA ARG A 156 -45.59 -22.26 29.57
C ARG A 156 -45.30 -23.77 29.48
N PRO A 157 -45.48 -24.53 30.59
CA PRO A 157 -45.35 -25.98 30.51
C PRO A 157 -46.54 -26.58 29.78
N VAL A 158 -46.27 -27.33 28.71
CA VAL A 158 -47.26 -28.13 27.98
C VAL A 158 -47.44 -29.46 28.70
N LEU A 159 -48.64 -29.67 29.25
CA LEU A 159 -49.08 -30.94 29.80
C LEU A 159 -49.17 -31.99 28.69
N ARG A 160 -48.48 -33.11 28.87
CA ARG A 160 -48.63 -34.32 28.02
C ARG A 160 -50.00 -34.95 28.25
N PRO A 161 -50.77 -35.32 27.21
CA PRO A 161 -51.89 -36.23 27.34
C PRO A 161 -51.36 -37.66 27.41
N SER A 162 -51.91 -38.41 28.40
CA SER A 162 -51.73 -39.86 28.57
C SER A 162 -52.53 -40.60 27.52
N LEU A 163 -51.93 -41.63 26.88
CA LEU A 163 -52.59 -42.57 25.98
C LEU A 163 -53.35 -43.61 26.83
N PRO A 164 -54.57 -43.96 26.47
CA PRO A 164 -55.25 -45.14 27.01
C PRO A 164 -54.80 -46.42 26.28
N GLN A 165 -54.85 -47.53 27.00
CA GLN A 165 -54.55 -48.89 26.58
C GLN A 165 -55.49 -49.42 25.50
#